data_b18dcbe9db56c18c66aead2144941937
#
_entry.id   b18dcbe9db56c18c66aead2144941937
#
_cell.length_a   1.000
_cell.length_b   1.000
_cell.length_c   1.000
_cell.angle_alpha   90.00
_cell.angle_beta   90.00
_cell.angle_gamma   90.00
#
_symmetry.space_group_name_H-M   'P 1'
#
loop_
_entity.id
_entity.type
_entity.pdbx_description
1 polymer ?
#
loop_
_entity_poly.entity_id
_entity_poly.type
_entity_poly.pdbx_seq_one_letter_code
_entity_poly.pdbx_strand_id
1 'polypeptide(L)'
;MKGSTRGPKKLPTTSQEQLSQLTAFTQSSTFFDLLNGNACRRSNELVSKLEALGLRYRTEGSLLELTDPPIELDVDWVSRRLGPSVWIQYDRVVDSTNRIALESLSHETGCFIAEFQSCGRGRSGRKWISPYGDNLALSLVMVVDRSIADLSGLSLAVGFGIVKALRAQSVEGISLKWPNDLLLSGRKTGGILIEVDPLTSKSTKVVVGVGVNIASFPQEALIGQKATSIRQGSTLSREMIAFIIIKAVENASKRFVREGLSSIVDKWQEVDGYAGRQVNLLLGGKLVTGKNVGINQAGHLMIETHSGLEEFSIGDILSLIHISEPTRRS
;
A
#
# COMPACT_ATOMS: atom_id res chain seq x y z
N MET A 1 -32.79 -21.24 -7.78
CA MET A 1 -31.98 -20.90 -8.94
C MET A 1 -30.62 -20.51 -8.41
N LYS A 2 -29.52 -21.20 -8.80
CA LYS A 2 -28.18 -21.00 -8.23
C LYS A 2 -27.52 -19.82 -8.93
N GLY A 3 -27.34 -18.70 -8.24
CA GLY A 3 -26.56 -17.57 -8.69
C GLY A 3 -25.08 -17.96 -8.75
N SER A 4 -24.49 -17.92 -9.92
CA SER A 4 -23.04 -18.16 -10.13
C SER A 4 -22.25 -16.95 -9.68
N THR A 5 -21.64 -17.03 -8.51
CA THR A 5 -20.59 -16.10 -8.08
C THR A 5 -19.30 -16.47 -8.81
N ARG A 6 -18.96 -15.72 -9.86
CA ARG A 6 -17.65 -15.83 -10.50
C ARG A 6 -16.63 -15.06 -9.66
N GLY A 7 -15.61 -15.77 -9.17
CA GLY A 7 -14.46 -15.19 -8.50
C GLY A 7 -13.62 -14.30 -9.44
N PRO A 8 -12.76 -13.41 -8.90
CA PRO A 8 -12.03 -12.41 -9.66
C PRO A 8 -11.05 -13.08 -10.63
N LYS A 9 -11.19 -12.79 -11.93
CA LYS A 9 -10.22 -13.11 -12.98
C LYS A 9 -8.98 -12.22 -12.82
N LYS A 10 -7.80 -12.72 -13.26
CA LYS A 10 -6.57 -11.94 -13.40
C LYS A 10 -6.89 -10.61 -14.09
N LEU A 11 -6.63 -9.49 -13.41
CA LEU A 11 -6.72 -8.16 -14.02
C LEU A 11 -5.63 -8.02 -15.09
N PRO A 12 -5.98 -7.67 -16.34
CA PRO A 12 -5.01 -7.45 -17.42
C PRO A 12 -4.20 -6.17 -17.16
N THR A 13 -3.05 -6.06 -17.80
CA THR A 13 -2.30 -4.78 -17.91
C THR A 13 -3.15 -3.81 -18.71
N THR A 14 -3.62 -2.76 -18.06
CA THR A 14 -4.52 -1.77 -18.67
C THR A 14 -3.72 -0.93 -19.68
N SER A 15 -4.14 -0.89 -20.94
CA SER A 15 -3.59 0.00 -21.96
C SER A 15 -3.97 1.47 -21.65
N GLN A 16 -3.27 2.42 -22.26
CA GLN A 16 -3.58 3.85 -22.10
C GLN A 16 -5.02 4.18 -22.55
N GLU A 17 -5.51 3.48 -23.56
CA GLU A 17 -6.89 3.58 -24.05
C GLU A 17 -7.90 3.06 -23.00
N GLN A 18 -7.63 1.91 -22.40
CA GLN A 18 -8.49 1.37 -21.32
C GLN A 18 -8.51 2.30 -20.10
N LEU A 19 -7.38 2.91 -19.74
CA LEU A 19 -7.32 3.90 -18.67
C LEU A 19 -8.23 5.09 -18.96
N SER A 20 -8.15 5.65 -20.20
CA SER A 20 -9.01 6.75 -20.65
C SER A 20 -10.50 6.39 -20.60
N GLN A 21 -10.85 5.18 -21.03
CA GLN A 21 -12.24 4.67 -20.97
C GLN A 21 -12.75 4.52 -19.54
N LEU A 22 -11.94 4.02 -18.61
CA LEU A 22 -12.31 3.91 -17.19
C LEU A 22 -12.45 5.29 -16.55
N THR A 23 -11.55 6.21 -16.85
CA THR A 23 -11.63 7.61 -16.36
C THR A 23 -12.92 8.28 -16.84
N ALA A 24 -13.24 8.19 -18.12
CA ALA A 24 -14.49 8.74 -18.67
C ALA A 24 -15.74 8.07 -18.05
N PHE A 25 -15.69 6.74 -17.84
CA PHE A 25 -16.79 6.02 -17.22
C PHE A 25 -17.04 6.48 -15.78
N THR A 26 -16.00 6.62 -14.95
CA THR A 26 -16.16 7.06 -13.56
C THR A 26 -16.60 8.53 -13.40
N GLN A 27 -16.64 9.29 -14.51
CA GLN A 27 -17.20 10.62 -14.58
C GLN A 27 -18.63 10.66 -15.16
N SER A 28 -19.18 9.51 -15.58
CA SER A 28 -20.50 9.43 -16.22
C SER A 28 -21.65 9.42 -15.20
N SER A 29 -22.84 9.88 -15.63
CA SER A 29 -24.08 9.77 -14.85
C SER A 29 -24.42 8.34 -14.49
N THR A 30 -24.19 7.40 -15.41
CA THR A 30 -24.39 5.95 -15.15
C THR A 30 -23.57 5.44 -13.97
N PHE A 31 -22.33 5.88 -13.85
CA PHE A 31 -21.48 5.48 -12.72
C PHE A 31 -21.98 6.07 -11.39
N PHE A 32 -22.37 7.35 -11.41
CA PHE A 32 -22.95 8.01 -10.23
C PHE A 32 -24.28 7.37 -9.80
N ASP A 33 -25.15 7.00 -10.76
CA ASP A 33 -26.38 6.28 -10.45
C ASP A 33 -26.08 4.95 -9.74
N LEU A 34 -25.11 4.17 -10.23
CA LEU A 34 -24.70 2.92 -9.62
C LEU A 34 -24.12 3.10 -8.22
N LEU A 35 -23.30 4.15 -7.98
CA LEU A 35 -22.77 4.47 -6.65
C LEU A 35 -23.89 4.84 -5.66
N ASN A 36 -24.97 5.45 -6.14
CA ASN A 36 -26.14 5.81 -5.33
C ASN A 36 -27.12 4.64 -5.14
N GLY A 37 -26.76 3.42 -5.58
CA GLY A 37 -27.58 2.23 -5.43
C GLY A 37 -28.72 2.10 -6.46
N ASN A 38 -28.70 2.92 -7.54
CA ASN A 38 -29.68 2.83 -8.61
C ASN A 38 -29.30 1.72 -9.60
N ALA A 39 -30.29 0.95 -10.06
CA ALA A 39 -30.09 -0.05 -11.09
C ALA A 39 -29.98 0.60 -12.47
N CYS A 40 -29.03 0.16 -13.29
CA CYS A 40 -28.83 0.63 -14.66
C CYS A 40 -29.09 -0.49 -15.68
N ARG A 41 -29.35 -0.12 -16.95
CA ARG A 41 -29.50 -1.11 -18.01
C ARG A 41 -28.19 -1.85 -18.24
N ARG A 42 -28.24 -3.18 -18.18
CA ARG A 42 -27.06 -4.04 -18.39
C ARG A 42 -26.60 -3.97 -19.84
N SER A 43 -25.28 -3.81 -20.03
CA SER A 43 -24.59 -4.01 -21.30
C SER A 43 -23.28 -4.78 -21.04
N ASN A 44 -22.74 -5.44 -22.05
CA ASN A 44 -21.42 -6.10 -21.93
C ASN A 44 -20.30 -5.11 -21.65
N GLU A 45 -20.38 -3.90 -22.20
CA GLU A 45 -19.42 -2.83 -21.95
C GLU A 45 -19.47 -2.37 -20.49
N LEU A 46 -20.67 -2.16 -19.93
CA LEU A 46 -20.82 -1.81 -18.50
C LEU A 46 -20.25 -2.89 -17.59
N VAL A 47 -20.58 -4.14 -17.86
CA VAL A 47 -20.03 -5.30 -17.10
C VAL A 47 -18.51 -5.32 -17.15
N SER A 48 -17.90 -5.14 -18.33
CA SER A 48 -16.45 -5.13 -18.49
C SER A 48 -15.78 -4.01 -17.68
N LYS A 49 -16.39 -2.81 -17.65
CA LYS A 49 -15.88 -1.66 -16.87
C LYS A 49 -15.96 -1.91 -15.36
N LEU A 50 -17.06 -2.48 -14.86
CA LEU A 50 -17.22 -2.82 -13.44
C LEU A 50 -16.24 -3.92 -13.01
N GLU A 51 -16.06 -4.96 -13.82
CA GLU A 51 -15.08 -6.01 -13.57
C GLU A 51 -13.64 -5.46 -13.56
N ALA A 52 -13.30 -4.54 -14.46
CA ALA A 52 -12.00 -3.89 -14.49
C ALA A 52 -11.72 -3.05 -13.25
N LEU A 53 -12.75 -2.40 -12.68
CA LEU A 53 -12.66 -1.64 -11.42
C LEU A 53 -12.72 -2.56 -10.18
N GLY A 54 -12.97 -3.87 -10.35
CA GLY A 54 -13.12 -4.81 -9.25
C GLY A 54 -14.43 -4.65 -8.46
N LEU A 55 -15.42 -4.00 -9.05
CA LEU A 55 -16.72 -3.75 -8.43
C LEU A 55 -17.63 -4.97 -8.52
N ARG A 56 -18.34 -5.25 -7.44
CA ARG A 56 -19.29 -6.35 -7.35
C ARG A 56 -20.68 -5.88 -7.75
N TYR A 57 -21.36 -6.68 -8.55
CA TYR A 57 -22.71 -6.36 -9.05
C TYR A 57 -23.61 -7.61 -9.07
N ARG A 58 -24.89 -7.36 -9.08
CA ARG A 58 -25.93 -8.36 -9.38
C ARG A 58 -26.77 -7.93 -10.58
N THR A 59 -27.39 -8.89 -11.23
CA THR A 59 -28.26 -8.65 -12.39
C THR A 59 -29.63 -9.25 -12.17
N GLU A 60 -30.67 -8.49 -12.49
CA GLU A 60 -32.07 -8.95 -12.49
C GLU A 60 -32.67 -8.57 -13.83
N GLY A 61 -32.93 -9.57 -14.69
CA GLY A 61 -33.41 -9.36 -16.07
C GLY A 61 -32.41 -8.52 -16.86
N SER A 62 -32.83 -7.37 -17.36
CA SER A 62 -32.02 -6.42 -18.11
C SER A 62 -31.35 -5.34 -17.25
N LEU A 63 -31.53 -5.39 -15.94
CA LEU A 63 -30.98 -4.42 -15.00
C LEU A 63 -29.71 -4.97 -14.31
N LEU A 64 -28.85 -4.05 -13.93
CA LEU A 64 -27.63 -4.30 -13.17
C LEU A 64 -27.52 -3.25 -12.07
N GLU A 65 -27.16 -3.68 -10.86
CA GLU A 65 -26.86 -2.81 -9.73
C GLU A 65 -25.60 -3.27 -8.99
N LEU A 66 -24.92 -2.37 -8.29
CA LEU A 66 -23.80 -2.73 -7.41
C LEU A 66 -24.32 -3.43 -6.15
N THR A 67 -23.65 -4.51 -5.73
CA THR A 67 -24.05 -5.25 -4.52
C THR A 67 -23.68 -4.45 -3.26
N ASP A 68 -22.51 -3.84 -3.26
CA ASP A 68 -22.00 -3.01 -2.17
C ASP A 68 -21.35 -1.76 -2.83
N PRO A 69 -22.11 -0.70 -3.09
CA PRO A 69 -21.57 0.50 -3.70
C PRO A 69 -20.47 1.10 -2.81
N PRO A 70 -19.25 1.34 -3.36
CA PRO A 70 -18.19 1.95 -2.59
C PRO A 70 -18.51 3.41 -2.28
N ILE A 71 -18.07 3.88 -1.11
CA ILE A 71 -18.14 5.29 -0.73
C ILE A 71 -16.79 5.91 -1.10
N GLU A 72 -16.81 6.91 -1.98
CA GLU A 72 -15.60 7.67 -2.34
C GLU A 72 -15.03 8.42 -1.13
N LEU A 73 -13.72 8.65 -1.14
CA LEU A 73 -13.03 9.37 -0.05
C LEU A 73 -13.49 10.83 0.00
N ASP A 74 -13.93 11.30 1.18
CA ASP A 74 -14.14 12.73 1.41
C ASP A 74 -12.77 13.43 1.54
N VAL A 75 -12.22 13.78 0.37
CA VAL A 75 -10.92 14.44 0.28
C VAL A 75 -10.92 15.84 0.86
N ASP A 76 -12.08 16.53 0.85
CA ASP A 76 -12.22 17.85 1.45
C ASP A 76 -12.09 17.78 2.97
N TRP A 77 -12.66 16.74 3.58
CA TRP A 77 -12.48 16.48 5.00
C TRP A 77 -11.00 16.25 5.37
N VAL A 78 -10.29 15.46 4.55
CA VAL A 78 -8.85 15.19 4.74
C VAL A 78 -8.05 16.48 4.58
N SER A 79 -8.30 17.24 3.51
CA SER A 79 -7.60 18.48 3.20
C SER A 79 -7.76 19.54 4.31
N ARG A 80 -9.00 19.75 4.79
CA ARG A 80 -9.25 20.68 5.91
C ARG A 80 -8.47 20.33 7.16
N ARG A 81 -8.29 19.04 7.47
CA ARG A 81 -7.53 18.59 8.65
C ARG A 81 -6.02 18.68 8.47
N LEU A 82 -5.50 18.48 7.26
CA LEU A 82 -4.08 18.64 6.96
C LEU A 82 -3.65 20.11 7.04
N GLY A 83 -4.57 21.03 6.72
CA GLY A 83 -4.25 22.45 6.58
C GLY A 83 -3.34 22.71 5.37
N PRO A 84 -2.67 23.87 5.29
CA PRO A 84 -1.94 24.30 4.10
C PRO A 84 -0.58 23.61 3.90
N SER A 85 -0.15 22.74 4.82
CA SER A 85 1.18 22.12 4.76
C SER A 85 1.33 21.05 3.68
N VAL A 86 0.22 20.49 3.20
CA VAL A 86 0.18 19.46 2.16
C VAL A 86 -1.03 19.73 1.27
N TRP A 87 -0.80 20.05 0.01
CA TRP A 87 -1.88 20.11 -0.98
C TRP A 87 -2.29 18.70 -1.42
N ILE A 88 -3.54 18.52 -1.85
CA ILE A 88 -4.05 17.23 -2.31
C ILE A 88 -4.50 17.34 -3.76
N GLN A 89 -4.08 16.37 -4.59
CA GLN A 89 -4.70 16.03 -5.85
C GLN A 89 -5.42 14.69 -5.70
N TYR A 90 -6.71 14.68 -6.02
CA TYR A 90 -7.55 13.49 -5.97
C TYR A 90 -8.08 13.14 -7.35
N ASP A 91 -7.89 11.88 -7.71
CA ASP A 91 -8.36 11.32 -8.97
C ASP A 91 -9.13 10.03 -8.73
N ARG A 92 -10.23 9.81 -9.46
CA ARG A 92 -10.99 8.55 -9.37
C ARG A 92 -10.20 7.37 -9.90
N VAL A 93 -9.57 7.54 -11.05
CA VAL A 93 -8.85 6.47 -11.75
C VAL A 93 -7.52 7.02 -12.28
N VAL A 94 -6.44 6.35 -11.91
CA VAL A 94 -5.10 6.63 -12.43
C VAL A 94 -4.41 5.31 -12.81
N ASP A 95 -3.28 5.38 -13.46
CA ASP A 95 -2.43 4.19 -13.59
C ASP A 95 -1.65 3.93 -12.28
N SER A 96 -1.01 4.96 -11.71
CA SER A 96 -0.29 4.89 -10.45
C SER A 96 -0.13 6.27 -9.82
N THR A 97 -0.51 6.43 -8.56
CA THR A 97 -0.30 7.67 -7.80
C THR A 97 1.19 8.03 -7.70
N ASN A 98 2.09 7.05 -7.56
CA ASN A 98 3.53 7.30 -7.57
C ASN A 98 4.02 7.85 -8.91
N ARG A 99 3.51 7.34 -10.05
CA ARG A 99 3.92 7.84 -11.36
C ARG A 99 3.52 9.30 -11.54
N ILE A 100 2.26 9.63 -11.24
CA ILE A 100 1.77 11.02 -11.35
C ILE A 100 2.56 11.93 -10.41
N ALA A 101 2.84 11.49 -9.20
CA ALA A 101 3.63 12.26 -8.24
C ALA A 101 5.07 12.52 -8.72
N LEU A 102 5.71 11.54 -9.38
CA LEU A 102 7.04 11.72 -9.98
C LEU A 102 7.02 12.73 -11.13
N GLU A 103 5.96 12.70 -11.96
CA GLU A 103 5.80 13.60 -13.12
C GLU A 103 5.35 15.01 -12.70
N SER A 104 4.89 15.21 -11.48
CA SER A 104 4.50 16.52 -10.96
C SER A 104 5.67 17.50 -10.99
N LEU A 105 5.41 18.72 -11.43
CA LEU A 105 6.39 19.81 -11.44
C LEU A 105 6.43 20.60 -10.13
N SER A 106 5.56 20.28 -9.17
CA SER A 106 5.53 20.99 -7.88
C SER A 106 6.78 20.69 -7.05
N HIS A 107 7.32 21.73 -6.43
CA HIS A 107 8.37 21.65 -5.41
C HIS A 107 7.83 21.66 -3.98
N GLU A 108 6.53 21.92 -3.84
CA GLU A 108 5.84 21.91 -2.55
C GLU A 108 5.43 20.49 -2.16
N THR A 109 5.31 20.25 -0.86
CA THR A 109 4.81 18.98 -0.35
C THR A 109 3.35 18.79 -0.75
N GLY A 110 3.06 17.70 -1.44
CA GLY A 110 1.72 17.35 -1.91
C GLY A 110 1.42 15.87 -1.80
N CYS A 111 0.14 15.55 -1.88
CA CYS A 111 -0.34 14.17 -1.83
C CYS A 111 -1.27 13.88 -3.01
N PHE A 112 -0.94 12.85 -3.76
CA PHE A 112 -1.78 12.29 -4.81
C PHE A 112 -2.56 11.11 -4.24
N ILE A 113 -3.88 11.12 -4.38
CA ILE A 113 -4.77 10.05 -3.88
C ILE A 113 -5.64 9.57 -5.03
N ALA A 114 -5.87 8.27 -5.12
CA ALA A 114 -6.77 7.71 -6.12
C ALA A 114 -7.67 6.61 -5.54
N GLU A 115 -8.90 6.53 -6.08
CA GLU A 115 -9.83 5.43 -5.75
C GLU A 115 -9.41 4.12 -6.39
N PHE A 116 -8.80 4.18 -7.58
CA PHE A 116 -8.37 3.00 -8.32
C PHE A 116 -7.05 3.25 -9.05
N GLN A 117 -6.18 2.24 -9.04
CA GLN A 117 -4.95 2.21 -9.82
C GLN A 117 -4.97 1.04 -10.81
N SER A 118 -4.93 1.34 -12.12
CA SER A 118 -4.89 0.29 -13.16
C SER A 118 -3.52 -0.42 -13.24
N CYS A 119 -2.45 0.26 -12.84
CA CYS A 119 -1.07 -0.23 -12.82
C CYS A 119 -0.40 0.07 -11.48
N GLY A 120 -1.10 -0.19 -10.36
CA GLY A 120 -0.54 -0.02 -9.02
C GLY A 120 0.78 -0.78 -8.86
N ARG A 121 1.79 -0.12 -8.28
CA ARG A 121 3.17 -0.62 -8.21
C ARG A 121 3.58 -1.00 -6.80
N GLY A 122 4.33 -2.09 -6.68
CA GLY A 122 5.08 -2.50 -5.51
C GLY A 122 6.55 -2.68 -5.85
N ARG A 123 7.38 -3.02 -4.86
CA ARG A 123 8.82 -3.28 -5.05
C ARG A 123 9.06 -4.46 -6.01
N SER A 124 10.22 -4.42 -6.68
CA SER A 124 10.68 -5.52 -7.56
C SER A 124 9.68 -5.89 -8.64
N GLY A 125 8.97 -4.92 -9.22
CA GLY A 125 7.98 -5.12 -10.28
C GLY A 125 6.67 -5.80 -9.85
N ARG A 126 6.46 -6.03 -8.56
CA ARG A 126 5.18 -6.57 -8.05
C ARG A 126 4.05 -5.55 -8.25
N LYS A 127 2.84 -6.04 -8.46
CA LYS A 127 1.65 -5.20 -8.60
C LYS A 127 1.01 -4.93 -7.24
N TRP A 128 0.52 -3.72 -7.05
CA TRP A 128 -0.44 -3.39 -6.00
C TRP A 128 -1.85 -3.49 -6.57
N ILE A 129 -2.70 -4.31 -5.97
CA ILE A 129 -4.05 -4.62 -6.45
C ILE A 129 -5.05 -4.13 -5.41
N SER A 130 -6.01 -3.33 -5.85
CA SER A 130 -7.08 -2.80 -5.01
C SER A 130 -8.32 -2.56 -5.86
N PRO A 131 -9.51 -3.03 -5.45
CA PRO A 131 -10.76 -2.63 -6.07
C PRO A 131 -11.02 -1.13 -5.87
N TYR A 132 -11.85 -0.54 -6.75
CA TYR A 132 -12.25 0.86 -6.66
C TYR A 132 -12.94 1.15 -5.30
N GLY A 133 -12.50 2.21 -4.63
CA GLY A 133 -13.12 2.72 -3.41
C GLY A 133 -12.90 1.90 -2.12
N ASP A 134 -12.36 0.68 -2.22
CA ASP A 134 -12.23 -0.22 -1.07
C ASP A 134 -11.03 0.10 -0.16
N ASN A 135 -9.97 0.64 -0.75
CA ASN A 135 -8.67 0.73 -0.10
C ASN A 135 -8.09 2.15 -0.20
N LEU A 136 -6.89 2.35 0.29
CA LEU A 136 -6.20 3.62 0.19
C LEU A 136 -4.96 3.45 -0.69
N ALA A 137 -4.87 4.28 -1.74
CA ALA A 137 -3.68 4.45 -2.56
C ALA A 137 -3.31 5.93 -2.55
N LEU A 138 -2.20 6.27 -1.92
CA LEU A 138 -1.70 7.63 -1.86
C LEU A 138 -0.19 7.70 -2.09
N SER A 139 0.27 8.83 -2.62
CA SER A 139 1.68 9.12 -2.83
C SER A 139 1.99 10.54 -2.38
N LEU A 140 2.79 10.67 -1.33
CA LEU A 140 3.28 11.96 -0.86
C LEU A 140 4.53 12.33 -1.65
N VAL A 141 4.54 13.50 -2.28
CA VAL A 141 5.71 14.06 -2.97
C VAL A 141 6.31 15.19 -2.14
N MET A 142 7.63 15.22 -2.08
CA MET A 142 8.38 16.29 -1.44
C MET A 142 9.76 16.44 -2.09
N VAL A 143 10.33 17.62 -1.98
CA VAL A 143 11.74 17.85 -2.32
C VAL A 143 12.56 17.90 -1.03
N VAL A 144 13.66 17.18 -0.99
CA VAL A 144 14.54 17.10 0.18
C VAL A 144 15.97 17.46 -0.19
N ASP A 145 16.69 18.16 0.69
CA ASP A 145 18.09 18.53 0.51
C ASP A 145 19.02 17.37 0.92
N ARG A 146 18.86 16.25 0.20
CA ARG A 146 19.64 15.02 0.38
C ARG A 146 19.92 14.40 -0.98
N SER A 147 21.08 13.75 -1.11
CA SER A 147 21.38 12.89 -2.25
C SER A 147 20.58 11.59 -2.18
N ILE A 148 20.47 10.88 -3.30
CA ILE A 148 19.79 9.56 -3.31
C ILE A 148 20.45 8.58 -2.33
N ALA A 149 21.78 8.60 -2.23
CA ALA A 149 22.53 7.72 -1.33
C ALA A 149 22.15 7.92 0.15
N ASP A 150 21.83 9.16 0.53
CA ASP A 150 21.43 9.52 1.90
C ASP A 150 19.98 9.14 2.24
N LEU A 151 19.22 8.63 1.28
CA LEU A 151 17.81 8.24 1.47
C LEU A 151 17.64 6.75 1.81
N SER A 152 18.75 6.01 1.96
CA SER A 152 18.67 4.62 2.42
C SER A 152 18.00 4.54 3.80
N GLY A 153 17.00 3.64 3.94
CA GLY A 153 16.25 3.48 5.18
C GLY A 153 15.04 4.41 5.35
N LEU A 154 14.78 5.35 4.43
CA LEU A 154 13.59 6.22 4.52
C LEU A 154 12.29 5.41 4.62
N SER A 155 12.16 4.27 3.91
CA SER A 155 10.97 3.40 4.00
C SER A 155 10.76 2.85 5.41
N LEU A 156 11.85 2.58 6.14
CA LEU A 156 11.80 2.10 7.52
C LEU A 156 11.34 3.21 8.47
N ALA A 157 11.87 4.42 8.29
CA ALA A 157 11.48 5.59 9.08
C ALA A 157 9.99 5.93 8.88
N VAL A 158 9.53 5.92 7.63
CA VAL A 158 8.13 6.13 7.27
C VAL A 158 7.24 5.04 7.87
N GLY A 159 7.61 3.78 7.69
CA GLY A 159 6.87 2.64 8.26
C GLY A 159 6.77 2.71 9.78
N PHE A 160 7.87 3.03 10.46
CA PHE A 160 7.91 3.25 11.90
C PHE A 160 6.91 4.35 12.32
N GLY A 161 6.94 5.49 11.62
CA GLY A 161 6.02 6.60 11.87
C GLY A 161 4.56 6.21 11.69
N ILE A 162 4.23 5.50 10.59
CA ILE A 162 2.86 5.03 10.32
C ILE A 162 2.38 4.07 11.42
N VAL A 163 3.19 3.07 11.80
CA VAL A 163 2.79 2.11 12.84
C VAL A 163 2.57 2.81 14.18
N LYS A 164 3.47 3.72 14.59
CA LYS A 164 3.31 4.48 15.83
C LYS A 164 2.06 5.36 15.80
N ALA A 165 1.77 6.01 14.67
CA ALA A 165 0.58 6.87 14.53
C ALA A 165 -0.72 6.05 14.56
N LEU A 166 -0.78 4.90 13.90
CA LEU A 166 -1.95 4.03 13.91
C LEU A 166 -2.18 3.40 15.29
N ARG A 167 -1.11 2.99 16.00
CA ARG A 167 -1.22 2.50 17.39
C ARG A 167 -1.75 3.56 18.34
N ALA A 168 -1.35 4.83 18.17
CA ALA A 168 -1.87 5.95 18.94
C ALA A 168 -3.39 6.16 18.75
N GLN A 169 -3.96 5.61 17.68
CA GLN A 169 -5.41 5.57 17.40
C GLN A 169 -6.03 4.21 17.68
N SER A 170 -5.41 3.43 18.56
CA SER A 170 -5.90 2.11 18.99
C SER A 170 -6.05 1.07 17.88
N VAL A 171 -5.27 1.18 16.80
CA VAL A 171 -5.14 0.09 15.82
C VAL A 171 -4.19 -0.95 16.39
N GLU A 172 -4.76 -1.93 17.08
CA GLU A 172 -3.98 -2.99 17.72
C GLU A 172 -3.42 -4.00 16.71
N GLY A 173 -2.30 -4.63 17.07
CA GLY A 173 -1.68 -5.66 16.23
C GLY A 173 -1.00 -5.15 14.96
N ILE A 174 -0.99 -3.82 14.71
CA ILE A 174 -0.27 -3.24 13.58
C ILE A 174 1.24 -3.28 13.85
N SER A 175 2.03 -3.71 12.85
CA SER A 175 3.47 -3.87 12.94
C SER A 175 4.12 -3.71 11.56
N LEU A 176 5.45 -3.77 11.50
CA LEU A 176 6.22 -3.74 10.26
C LEU A 176 6.81 -5.12 9.95
N LYS A 177 6.93 -5.41 8.68
CA LYS A 177 7.87 -6.41 8.15
C LYS A 177 8.91 -5.69 7.30
N TRP A 178 10.16 -5.82 7.70
CA TRP A 178 11.27 -5.30 6.91
C TRP A 178 11.19 -5.80 5.46
N PRO A 179 11.46 -4.92 4.45
CA PRO A 179 11.85 -3.53 4.65
C PRO A 179 10.69 -2.52 4.49
N ASN A 180 9.45 -2.93 4.16
CA ASN A 180 8.44 -1.96 3.71
C ASN A 180 6.98 -2.42 3.82
N ASP A 181 6.70 -3.57 4.44
CA ASP A 181 5.33 -4.09 4.55
C ASP A 181 4.70 -3.71 5.90
N LEU A 182 3.47 -3.22 5.85
CA LEU A 182 2.62 -3.05 7.03
C LEU A 182 1.85 -4.36 7.28
N LEU A 183 1.90 -4.84 8.51
CA LEU A 183 1.19 -6.04 8.93
C LEU A 183 0.12 -5.68 9.97
N LEU A 184 -1.01 -6.37 9.92
CA LEU A 184 -1.99 -6.42 10.99
C LEU A 184 -2.12 -7.89 11.43
N SER A 185 -1.82 -8.17 12.71
CA SER A 185 -1.84 -9.53 13.26
C SER A 185 -1.04 -10.54 12.40
N GLY A 186 0.15 -10.12 11.94
CA GLY A 186 1.07 -10.93 11.14
C GLY A 186 0.68 -11.13 9.67
N ARG A 187 -0.40 -10.50 9.18
CA ARG A 187 -0.85 -10.55 7.78
C ARG A 187 -0.66 -9.20 7.12
N LYS A 188 -0.30 -9.19 5.84
CA LYS A 188 -0.06 -7.94 5.11
C LYS A 188 -1.34 -7.11 4.98
N THR A 189 -1.31 -5.89 5.49
CA THR A 189 -2.38 -4.91 5.36
C THR A 189 -1.99 -3.71 4.53
N GLY A 190 -0.70 -3.52 4.24
CA GLY A 190 -0.23 -2.40 3.43
C GLY A 190 1.20 -2.57 2.97
N GLY A 191 1.66 -1.60 2.19
CA GLY A 191 3.04 -1.53 1.72
C GLY A 191 3.47 -0.10 1.42
N ILE A 192 4.77 0.15 1.52
CA ILE A 192 5.41 1.44 1.26
C ILE A 192 6.33 1.28 0.07
N LEU A 193 6.22 2.18 -0.91
CA LEU A 193 7.09 2.22 -2.08
C LEU A 193 7.68 3.61 -2.21
N ILE A 194 9.01 3.73 -2.04
CA ILE A 194 9.72 4.98 -2.26
C ILE A 194 10.31 4.97 -3.65
N GLU A 195 10.03 6.02 -4.41
CA GLU A 195 10.64 6.32 -5.69
C GLU A 195 11.25 7.72 -5.63
N VAL A 196 12.35 7.93 -6.34
CA VAL A 196 13.13 9.17 -6.26
C VAL A 196 13.51 9.64 -7.64
N ASP A 197 13.62 10.97 -7.79
CA ASP A 197 14.13 11.64 -8.98
C ASP A 197 15.18 12.68 -8.54
N PRO A 198 16.46 12.52 -8.91
CA PRO A 198 17.50 13.45 -8.53
C PRO A 198 17.30 14.78 -9.27
N LEU A 199 17.15 15.87 -8.52
CA LEU A 199 17.07 17.22 -9.08
C LEU A 199 18.47 17.83 -9.22
N THR A 200 19.32 17.60 -8.22
CA THR A 200 20.73 17.98 -8.20
C THR A 200 21.54 16.93 -7.45
N SER A 201 22.86 17.11 -7.34
CA SER A 201 23.70 16.25 -6.51
C SER A 201 23.36 16.28 -4.99
N LYS A 202 22.62 17.31 -4.54
CA LYS A 202 22.27 17.53 -3.13
C LYS A 202 20.77 17.64 -2.87
N SER A 203 19.94 17.57 -3.90
CA SER A 203 18.49 17.73 -3.79
C SER A 203 17.79 16.65 -4.59
N THR A 204 16.82 15.99 -3.98
CA THR A 204 16.08 14.87 -4.56
C THR A 204 14.58 15.07 -4.38
N LYS A 205 13.82 14.90 -5.45
CA LYS A 205 12.37 14.68 -5.35
C LYS A 205 12.14 13.27 -4.83
N VAL A 206 11.40 13.16 -3.76
CA VAL A 206 11.04 11.90 -3.13
C VAL A 206 9.54 11.71 -3.24
N VAL A 207 9.14 10.54 -3.70
CA VAL A 207 7.74 10.09 -3.71
C VAL A 207 7.60 8.90 -2.78
N VAL A 208 6.75 9.05 -1.78
CA VAL A 208 6.44 8.02 -0.79
C VAL A 208 5.03 7.49 -1.07
N GLY A 209 4.95 6.39 -1.81
CA GLY A 209 3.70 5.67 -2.05
C GLY A 209 3.33 4.80 -0.86
N VAL A 210 2.09 4.88 -0.44
CA VAL A 210 1.52 4.03 0.61
C VAL A 210 0.21 3.43 0.11
N GLY A 211 0.20 2.10 0.01
CA GLY A 211 -1.02 1.34 -0.26
C GLY A 211 -1.48 0.65 1.02
N VAL A 212 -2.77 0.79 1.37
CA VAL A 212 -3.34 0.14 2.56
C VAL A 212 -4.67 -0.51 2.24
N ASN A 213 -4.80 -1.77 2.60
CA ASN A 213 -6.05 -2.52 2.56
C ASN A 213 -6.97 -2.02 3.68
N ILE A 214 -8.05 -1.33 3.33
CA ILE A 214 -9.02 -0.79 4.30
C ILE A 214 -10.21 -1.72 4.45
N ALA A 215 -10.98 -1.93 3.39
CA ALA A 215 -12.20 -2.73 3.40
C ALA A 215 -11.99 -4.14 2.83
N SER A 216 -11.17 -4.28 1.79
CA SER A 216 -10.86 -5.55 1.14
C SER A 216 -9.36 -5.82 1.07
N PHE A 217 -9.00 -7.02 0.69
CA PHE A 217 -7.62 -7.42 0.46
C PHE A 217 -7.52 -8.49 -0.63
N PRO A 218 -6.41 -8.57 -1.38
CA PRO A 218 -6.24 -9.56 -2.43
C PRO A 218 -6.07 -10.97 -1.87
N GLN A 219 -6.51 -11.97 -2.64
CA GLN A 219 -6.30 -13.38 -2.30
C GLN A 219 -4.81 -13.73 -2.28
N GLU A 220 -4.42 -14.65 -1.39
CA GLU A 220 -3.04 -15.13 -1.24
C GLU A 220 -2.43 -15.61 -2.55
N ALA A 221 -3.22 -16.31 -3.38
CA ALA A 221 -2.78 -16.81 -4.69
C ALA A 221 -2.35 -15.70 -5.68
N LEU A 222 -2.82 -14.46 -5.48
CA LEU A 222 -2.47 -13.33 -6.35
C LEU A 222 -1.19 -12.60 -5.91
N ILE A 223 -0.85 -12.66 -4.63
CA ILE A 223 0.25 -11.87 -4.04
C ILE A 223 1.31 -12.72 -3.34
N GLY A 224 1.12 -14.05 -3.26
CA GLY A 224 2.09 -14.99 -2.66
C GLY A 224 2.27 -14.87 -1.15
N GLN A 225 1.36 -14.20 -0.44
CA GLN A 225 1.41 -14.06 1.02
C GLN A 225 0.02 -13.79 1.61
N LYS A 226 -0.16 -14.13 2.90
CA LYS A 226 -1.42 -13.84 3.61
C LYS A 226 -1.63 -12.35 3.74
N ALA A 227 -2.84 -11.89 3.40
CA ALA A 227 -3.25 -10.49 3.51
C ALA A 227 -4.44 -10.34 4.46
N THR A 228 -4.70 -9.09 4.85
CA THR A 228 -5.83 -8.67 5.67
C THR A 228 -6.14 -7.21 5.39
N SER A 229 -7.22 -6.69 5.96
CA SER A 229 -7.61 -5.29 5.90
C SER A 229 -7.59 -4.64 7.29
N ILE A 230 -7.41 -3.32 7.35
CA ILE A 230 -7.41 -2.57 8.63
C ILE A 230 -8.74 -2.73 9.37
N ARG A 231 -9.86 -2.87 8.68
CA ARG A 231 -11.18 -3.10 9.32
C ARG A 231 -11.25 -4.34 10.19
N GLN A 232 -10.34 -5.30 10.04
CA GLN A 232 -10.26 -6.46 10.94
C GLN A 232 -9.77 -6.09 12.36
N GLY A 233 -9.19 -4.92 12.55
CA GLY A 233 -8.67 -4.48 13.86
C GLY A 233 -8.93 -3.00 14.17
N SER A 234 -9.79 -2.31 13.40
CA SER A 234 -10.09 -0.89 13.62
C SER A 234 -11.42 -0.46 13.02
N THR A 235 -12.08 0.48 13.68
CA THR A 235 -13.32 1.16 13.22
C THR A 235 -13.07 2.54 12.64
N LEU A 236 -11.80 2.93 12.46
CA LEU A 236 -11.45 4.23 11.87
C LEU A 236 -12.01 4.35 10.45
N SER A 237 -12.52 5.54 10.10
CA SER A 237 -12.95 5.81 8.74
C SER A 237 -11.75 5.86 7.78
N ARG A 238 -12.01 5.72 6.48
CA ARG A 238 -10.98 5.77 5.44
C ARG A 238 -10.28 7.14 5.42
N GLU A 239 -11.04 8.22 5.63
CA GLU A 239 -10.54 9.59 5.74
C GLU A 239 -9.59 9.78 6.92
N MET A 240 -9.96 9.22 8.09
CA MET A 240 -9.11 9.30 9.28
C MET A 240 -7.81 8.54 9.06
N ILE A 241 -7.86 7.36 8.45
CA ILE A 241 -6.66 6.57 8.12
C ILE A 241 -5.79 7.34 7.10
N ALA A 242 -6.38 7.95 6.06
CA ALA A 242 -5.67 8.77 5.10
C ALA A 242 -4.96 9.95 5.78
N PHE A 243 -5.68 10.70 6.61
CA PHE A 243 -5.11 11.81 7.38
C PHE A 243 -3.93 11.37 8.27
N ILE A 244 -4.10 10.28 9.04
CA ILE A 244 -3.06 9.74 9.93
C ILE A 244 -1.82 9.37 9.13
N ILE A 245 -1.99 8.66 8.00
CA ILE A 245 -0.88 8.20 7.17
C ILE A 245 -0.14 9.38 6.54
N ILE A 246 -0.85 10.34 5.95
CA ILE A 246 -0.24 11.53 5.33
C ILE A 246 0.60 12.29 6.36
N LYS A 247 0.05 12.55 7.55
CA LYS A 247 0.79 13.23 8.62
C LYS A 247 1.97 12.41 9.14
N ALA A 248 1.81 11.09 9.26
CA ALA A 248 2.90 10.20 9.68
C ALA A 248 4.05 10.19 8.66
N VAL A 249 3.72 10.10 7.35
CA VAL A 249 4.71 10.14 6.26
C VAL A 249 5.44 11.48 6.24
N GLU A 250 4.70 12.61 6.29
CA GLU A 250 5.27 13.95 6.32
C GLU A 250 6.26 14.12 7.50
N ASN A 251 5.82 13.79 8.70
CA ASN A 251 6.62 13.96 9.92
C ASN A 251 7.83 13.01 9.96
N ALA A 252 7.64 11.74 9.56
CA ALA A 252 8.73 10.76 9.53
C ALA A 252 9.79 11.14 8.49
N SER A 253 9.38 11.60 7.31
CA SER A 253 10.31 12.04 6.27
C SER A 253 11.10 13.28 6.68
N LYS A 254 10.44 14.28 7.27
CA LYS A 254 11.12 15.47 7.82
C LYS A 254 12.13 15.10 8.92
N ARG A 255 11.75 14.18 9.82
CA ARG A 255 12.66 13.67 10.85
C ARG A 255 13.83 12.92 10.25
N PHE A 256 13.58 12.02 9.31
CA PHE A 256 14.62 11.25 8.65
C PHE A 256 15.65 12.14 7.94
N VAL A 257 15.19 13.19 7.25
CA VAL A 257 16.11 14.17 6.61
C VAL A 257 17.05 14.82 7.63
N ARG A 258 16.60 15.08 8.87
CA ARG A 258 17.44 15.68 9.93
C ARG A 258 18.33 14.67 10.64
N GLU A 259 17.80 13.51 10.98
CA GLU A 259 18.37 12.60 11.98
C GLU A 259 18.76 11.22 11.40
N GLY A 260 18.40 10.93 10.15
CA GLY A 260 18.56 9.59 9.58
C GLY A 260 17.73 8.55 10.35
N LEU A 261 18.27 7.35 10.52
CA LEU A 261 17.66 6.27 11.27
C LEU A 261 17.99 6.26 12.77
N SER A 262 18.91 7.10 13.25
CA SER A 262 19.40 7.07 14.63
C SER A 262 18.28 7.17 15.67
N SER A 263 17.21 7.90 15.36
CA SER A 263 16.08 8.08 16.28
C SER A 263 15.16 6.86 16.39
N ILE A 264 15.31 5.85 15.53
CA ILE A 264 14.40 4.70 15.47
C ILE A 264 15.10 3.34 15.64
N VAL A 265 16.40 3.23 15.41
CA VAL A 265 17.13 1.93 15.44
C VAL A 265 16.94 1.23 16.79
N ASP A 266 17.16 1.91 17.89
CA ASP A 266 16.99 1.34 19.24
C ASP A 266 15.53 0.97 19.57
N LYS A 267 14.57 1.59 18.89
CA LYS A 267 13.13 1.39 19.07
C LYS A 267 12.51 0.49 17.99
N TRP A 268 13.33 0.04 17.04
CA TRP A 268 12.83 -0.73 15.90
C TRP A 268 12.06 -1.98 16.33
N GLN A 269 12.56 -2.69 17.35
CA GLN A 269 11.92 -3.91 17.86
C GLN A 269 10.49 -3.67 18.38
N GLU A 270 10.14 -2.44 18.78
CA GLU A 270 8.78 -2.11 19.21
C GLU A 270 7.76 -2.26 18.08
N VAL A 271 8.17 -2.06 16.81
CA VAL A 271 7.29 -2.08 15.65
C VAL A 271 7.50 -3.28 14.73
N ASP A 272 8.63 -3.99 14.87
CA ASP A 272 8.97 -5.14 14.03
C ASP A 272 8.11 -6.35 14.35
N GLY A 273 7.28 -6.79 13.42
CA GLY A 273 6.42 -7.97 13.57
C GLY A 273 7.18 -9.30 13.69
N TYR A 274 8.47 -9.29 13.39
CA TYR A 274 9.36 -10.46 13.47
C TYR A 274 10.49 -10.30 14.49
N ALA A 275 10.44 -9.31 15.36
CA ALA A 275 11.45 -9.09 16.39
C ALA A 275 11.72 -10.34 17.22
N GLY A 276 12.99 -10.74 17.30
CA GLY A 276 13.46 -11.90 18.09
C GLY A 276 13.01 -13.26 17.58
N ARG A 277 12.32 -13.34 16.42
CA ARG A 277 11.85 -14.62 15.85
C ARG A 277 12.84 -15.20 14.86
N GLN A 278 12.80 -16.52 14.70
CA GLN A 278 13.42 -17.18 13.57
C GLN A 278 12.72 -16.75 12.29
N VAL A 279 13.50 -16.39 11.28
CA VAL A 279 13.01 -15.96 9.96
C VAL A 279 13.77 -16.65 8.85
N ASN A 280 13.13 -16.76 7.69
CA ASN A 280 13.76 -17.13 6.44
C ASN A 280 13.83 -15.88 5.57
N LEU A 281 15.03 -15.42 5.23
CA LEU A 281 15.25 -14.33 4.28
C LEU A 281 15.53 -14.91 2.91
N LEU A 282 14.70 -14.57 1.93
CA LEU A 282 14.94 -14.89 0.52
C LEU A 282 15.82 -13.79 -0.11
N LEU A 283 17.01 -14.18 -0.55
CA LEU A 283 18.01 -13.31 -1.17
C LEU A 283 18.50 -13.88 -2.48
N GLY A 284 18.09 -13.30 -3.61
CA GLY A 284 18.54 -13.75 -4.94
C GLY A 284 18.31 -15.23 -5.21
N GLY A 285 17.20 -15.81 -4.72
CA GLY A 285 16.86 -17.23 -4.82
C GLY A 285 17.50 -18.13 -3.75
N LYS A 286 18.38 -17.60 -2.90
CA LYS A 286 18.94 -18.31 -1.73
C LYS A 286 18.15 -18.00 -0.49
N LEU A 287 18.04 -19.00 0.41
CA LEU A 287 17.36 -18.86 1.69
C LEU A 287 18.40 -18.75 2.81
N VAL A 288 18.34 -17.68 3.58
CA VAL A 288 19.12 -17.47 4.79
C VAL A 288 18.18 -17.63 5.99
N THR A 289 18.50 -18.52 6.91
CA THR A 289 17.70 -18.79 8.11
C THR A 289 18.44 -18.32 9.34
N GLY A 290 17.78 -17.59 10.22
CA GLY A 290 18.35 -17.13 11.48
C GLY A 290 17.35 -16.31 12.29
N LYS A 291 17.81 -15.82 13.46
CA LYS A 291 17.01 -15.01 14.36
C LYS A 291 17.09 -13.53 13.94
N ASN A 292 15.95 -12.90 13.71
CA ASN A 292 15.89 -11.45 13.47
C ASN A 292 16.22 -10.70 14.76
N VAL A 293 17.31 -9.94 14.76
CA VAL A 293 17.76 -9.14 15.91
C VAL A 293 17.57 -7.63 15.71
N GLY A 294 16.94 -7.23 14.60
CA GLY A 294 16.58 -5.83 14.33
C GLY A 294 17.24 -5.26 13.09
N ILE A 295 17.54 -3.97 13.11
CA ILE A 295 18.21 -3.26 12.01
C ILE A 295 19.45 -2.51 12.53
N ASN A 296 20.42 -2.25 11.64
CA ASN A 296 21.56 -1.37 11.95
C ASN A 296 21.29 0.10 11.54
N GLN A 297 22.28 0.98 11.76
CA GLN A 297 22.19 2.40 11.43
C GLN A 297 22.02 2.70 9.93
N ALA A 298 22.38 1.76 9.06
CA ALA A 298 22.15 1.87 7.61
C ALA A 298 20.77 1.34 7.18
N GLY A 299 19.99 0.78 8.13
CA GLY A 299 18.69 0.15 7.86
C GLY A 299 18.78 -1.28 7.31
N HIS A 300 19.96 -1.90 7.38
CA HIS A 300 20.13 -3.28 7.02
C HIS A 300 19.47 -4.19 8.09
N LEU A 301 18.83 -5.24 7.64
CA LEU A 301 18.29 -6.27 8.52
C LEU A 301 19.43 -7.06 9.14
N MET A 302 19.41 -7.22 10.45
CA MET A 302 20.40 -7.97 11.21
C MET A 302 19.83 -9.36 11.55
N ILE A 303 20.49 -10.42 11.09
CA ILE A 303 20.09 -11.81 11.35
C ILE A 303 21.25 -12.53 12.05
N GLU A 304 20.97 -13.11 13.19
CA GLU A 304 21.86 -14.03 13.88
C GLU A 304 21.70 -15.43 13.29
N THR A 305 22.68 -15.83 12.44
CA THR A 305 22.73 -17.13 11.78
C THR A 305 23.62 -18.10 12.54
N HIS A 306 23.75 -19.34 12.09
CA HIS A 306 24.72 -20.31 12.63
C HIS A 306 26.19 -19.86 12.41
N SER A 307 26.43 -18.96 11.43
CA SER A 307 27.77 -18.41 11.13
C SER A 307 28.07 -17.12 11.91
N GLY A 308 27.12 -16.64 12.71
CA GLY A 308 27.23 -15.38 13.44
C GLY A 308 26.22 -14.32 12.98
N LEU A 309 26.48 -13.08 13.34
CA LEU A 309 25.63 -11.94 12.98
C LEU A 309 25.90 -11.47 11.55
N GLU A 310 24.88 -11.48 10.72
CA GLU A 310 24.97 -11.08 9.31
C GLU A 310 24.03 -9.92 9.00
N GLU A 311 24.44 -9.05 8.05
CA GLU A 311 23.72 -7.85 7.63
C GLU A 311 23.17 -7.99 6.21
N PHE A 312 21.90 -7.59 6.00
CA PHE A 312 21.24 -7.68 4.71
C PHE A 312 20.58 -6.35 4.32
N SER A 313 21.06 -5.77 3.21
CA SER A 313 20.49 -4.53 2.64
C SER A 313 19.27 -4.75 1.76
N ILE A 314 19.09 -5.99 1.25
CA ILE A 314 17.99 -6.41 0.37
C ILE A 314 17.47 -7.78 0.81
N GLY A 315 16.28 -8.14 0.40
CA GLY A 315 15.67 -9.44 0.63
C GLY A 315 14.18 -9.35 0.95
N ASP A 316 13.55 -10.51 1.01
CA ASP A 316 12.15 -10.64 1.45
C ASP A 316 12.08 -11.65 2.60
N ILE A 317 11.59 -11.22 3.77
CA ILE A 317 11.34 -12.12 4.90
C ILE A 317 10.15 -13.02 4.55
N LEU A 318 10.37 -14.34 4.59
CA LEU A 318 9.31 -15.34 4.48
C LEU A 318 8.87 -15.78 5.87
N SER A 319 7.55 -15.88 6.09
CA SER A 319 7.02 -16.38 7.36
C SER A 319 7.28 -17.90 7.50
N LEU A 320 7.78 -18.33 8.66
CA LEU A 320 8.03 -19.75 8.96
C LEU A 320 6.77 -20.62 9.06
N ILE A 321 5.56 -20.06 8.90
CA ILE A 321 4.30 -20.78 9.18
C ILE A 321 3.96 -21.85 8.12
N HIS A 322 4.81 -22.12 7.11
CA HIS A 322 4.57 -23.15 6.09
C HIS A 322 5.82 -23.96 5.73
N ILE A 323 6.40 -24.65 6.73
CA ILE A 323 7.10 -25.91 6.44
C ILE A 323 6.31 -26.99 7.18
N SER A 324 5.21 -27.46 6.59
CA SER A 324 4.71 -28.80 6.91
C SER A 324 5.81 -29.77 6.50
N GLU A 325 6.38 -30.50 7.48
CA GLU A 325 7.28 -31.60 7.21
C GLU A 325 6.66 -32.53 6.15
N PRO A 326 7.44 -32.99 5.17
CA PRO A 326 6.96 -34.03 4.29
C PRO A 326 6.66 -35.26 5.14
N THR A 327 5.39 -35.65 5.20
CA THR A 327 4.95 -36.93 5.80
C THR A 327 5.82 -38.05 5.20
N ARG A 328 6.76 -38.58 5.98
CA ARG A 328 7.41 -39.85 5.70
C ARG A 328 6.29 -40.89 5.62
N ARG A 329 5.95 -41.31 4.40
CA ARG A 329 5.21 -42.55 4.20
C ARG A 329 6.16 -43.70 4.55
N SER A 330 5.86 -44.37 5.65
CA SER A 330 6.32 -45.72 5.95
C SER A 330 5.66 -46.72 5.03
#